data_f8ea61e95d7545a749ee7ff9d64aa91f
#
_entry.id   f8ea61e95d7545a749ee7ff9d64aa91f
#
_cell.length_a   1.000
_cell.length_b   1.000
_cell.length_c   1.000
_cell.angle_alpha   90.00
_cell.angle_beta   90.00
_cell.angle_gamma   90.00
#
_symmetry.space_group_name_H-M   'P 1'
#
loop_
_entity.id
_entity.type
_entity.pdbx_description
1 polymer ?
#
loop_
_entity_poly.entity_id
_entity_poly.type
_entity_poly.pdbx_seq_one_letter_code
_entity_poly.pdbx_strand_id
1 'polypeptide(L)'
;MNKKIAILVDTALSIPKEYISENTYIAPLYINFKNESYKDMIDISPDEVSEKMQLEGQAKTSIPSIGDIKNIVEQIKKDGYKNIIAITLSSSLSGMYNTMNIVADEEKDINMKVFDTKNISLSAGFFGLYAQDLIEKNPNITLDELYSYLSDNVNNSKVFIYTDTLKYLISGGRIGKVMGSLGTLLKIMPIISCDSDGVYNTVAKVRNIDKAIIDMSSRVKEFVVKSAKENSYIAIVYKKDNDILNKFQELLKNEISSAVKFIKCESVTPAIGVHSGFGAIGVGVFCF
;
A
#
# COMPACT_ATOMS: atom_id res chain seq x y z
N MET A 1 -17.92 -26.89 -3.57
CA MET A 1 -16.76 -26.49 -4.39
C MET A 1 -15.59 -26.27 -3.45
N ASN A 2 -14.43 -26.91 -3.68
CA ASN A 2 -13.24 -26.64 -2.84
C ASN A 2 -12.74 -25.23 -3.16
N LYS A 3 -12.95 -24.31 -2.25
CA LYS A 3 -12.35 -22.96 -2.31
C LYS A 3 -10.83 -23.12 -2.18
N LYS A 4 -10.06 -22.73 -3.20
CA LYS A 4 -8.65 -23.10 -3.27
C LYS A 4 -7.75 -22.14 -2.50
N ILE A 5 -7.83 -20.84 -2.75
CA ILE A 5 -6.90 -19.85 -2.19
C ILE A 5 -7.70 -18.65 -1.64
N ALA A 6 -7.45 -18.29 -0.38
CA ALA A 6 -7.85 -17.02 0.20
C ALA A 6 -6.69 -16.03 0.10
N ILE A 7 -7.03 -14.75 -0.04
CA ILE A 7 -6.08 -13.63 -0.04
C ILE A 7 -6.22 -12.92 1.31
N LEU A 8 -5.13 -12.79 2.06
CA LEU A 8 -5.10 -12.04 3.31
C LEU A 8 -4.24 -10.78 3.12
N VAL A 9 -4.82 -9.60 3.33
CA VAL A 9 -4.14 -8.32 3.13
C VAL A 9 -4.17 -7.49 4.41
N ASP A 10 -3.20 -6.61 4.60
CA ASP A 10 -3.29 -5.59 5.65
C ASP A 10 -3.92 -4.28 5.13
N THR A 11 -4.38 -3.43 6.04
CA THR A 11 -5.06 -2.18 5.68
C THR A 11 -4.14 -1.12 5.07
N ALA A 12 -2.82 -1.19 5.27
CA ALA A 12 -1.89 -0.26 4.64
C ALA A 12 -1.72 -0.49 3.12
N LEU A 13 -2.32 -1.55 2.58
CA LEU A 13 -2.43 -1.79 1.15
C LEU A 13 -3.45 -0.86 0.47
N SER A 14 -4.32 -0.20 1.24
CA SER A 14 -5.29 0.80 0.78
C SER A 14 -6.19 0.34 -0.36
N ILE A 15 -6.51 -0.95 -0.45
CA ILE A 15 -7.42 -1.48 -1.48
C ILE A 15 -8.83 -0.96 -1.18
N PRO A 16 -9.47 -0.21 -2.10
CA PRO A 16 -10.83 0.26 -1.88
C PRO A 16 -11.83 -0.90 -1.84
N LYS A 17 -12.89 -0.75 -1.03
CA LYS A 17 -13.86 -1.85 -0.76
C LYS A 17 -14.48 -2.43 -2.03
N GLU A 18 -14.73 -1.61 -3.03
CA GLU A 18 -15.32 -2.02 -4.31
C GLU A 18 -14.41 -2.92 -5.16
N TYR A 19 -13.13 -3.04 -4.81
CA TYR A 19 -12.17 -3.93 -5.47
C TYR A 19 -11.84 -5.18 -4.64
N ILE A 20 -12.44 -5.33 -3.47
CA ILE A 20 -12.21 -6.50 -2.59
C ILE A 20 -13.14 -7.64 -3.02
N SER A 21 -12.57 -8.78 -3.39
CA SER A 21 -13.31 -9.99 -3.74
C SER A 21 -13.74 -10.81 -2.51
N GLU A 22 -14.69 -11.73 -2.69
CA GLU A 22 -15.23 -12.57 -1.61
C GLU A 22 -14.18 -13.47 -0.92
N ASN A 23 -13.05 -13.77 -1.62
CA ASN A 23 -11.96 -14.57 -1.07
C ASN A 23 -10.87 -13.71 -0.44
N THR A 24 -11.09 -12.41 -0.26
CA THR A 24 -10.11 -11.49 0.34
C THR A 24 -10.51 -11.14 1.76
N TYR A 25 -9.57 -11.33 2.68
CA TYR A 25 -9.67 -11.06 4.11
C TYR A 25 -8.71 -9.93 4.49
N ILE A 26 -9.08 -9.15 5.49
CA ILE A 26 -8.31 -7.96 5.90
C ILE A 26 -7.83 -8.14 7.33
N ALA A 27 -6.52 -7.99 7.54
CA ALA A 27 -5.89 -7.86 8.86
C ALA A 27 -5.66 -6.37 9.14
N PRO A 28 -6.50 -5.73 9.98
CA PRO A 28 -6.41 -4.31 10.23
C PRO A 28 -5.18 -3.98 11.09
N LEU A 29 -4.47 -2.92 10.71
CA LEU A 29 -3.54 -2.25 11.60
C LEU A 29 -4.32 -1.51 12.69
N TYR A 30 -3.63 -1.01 13.70
CA TYR A 30 -4.25 -0.23 14.78
C TYR A 30 -3.73 1.21 14.80
N ILE A 31 -4.63 2.13 15.10
CA ILE A 31 -4.35 3.55 15.31
C ILE A 31 -4.46 3.80 16.82
N ASN A 32 -3.35 4.23 17.41
CA ASN A 32 -3.25 4.42 18.86
C ASN A 32 -3.11 5.91 19.19
N PHE A 33 -4.06 6.44 19.90
CA PHE A 33 -3.98 7.69 20.65
C PHE A 33 -3.58 7.40 22.11
N LYS A 34 -3.44 8.45 22.92
CA LYS A 34 -2.91 8.29 24.29
C LYS A 34 -3.66 7.24 25.13
N ASN A 35 -4.99 7.19 25.03
CA ASN A 35 -5.85 6.35 25.84
C ASN A 35 -6.78 5.44 25.04
N GLU A 36 -6.66 5.43 23.71
CA GLU A 36 -7.60 4.75 22.82
C GLU A 36 -6.85 4.06 21.69
N SER A 37 -7.39 2.93 21.25
CA SER A 37 -6.87 2.15 20.13
C SER A 37 -8.02 1.76 19.22
N TYR A 38 -7.86 1.97 17.92
CA TYR A 38 -8.87 1.75 16.89
C TYR A 38 -8.32 0.85 15.80
N LYS A 39 -9.15 -0.07 15.31
CA LYS A 39 -8.84 -0.84 14.10
C LYS A 39 -8.95 0.06 12.87
N ASP A 40 -7.88 0.13 12.12
CA ASP A 40 -7.75 0.93 10.90
C ASP A 40 -8.86 0.58 9.90
N MET A 41 -9.57 1.59 9.39
CA MET A 41 -10.69 1.49 8.44
C MET A 41 -11.92 0.72 8.94
N ILE A 42 -11.91 0.21 10.17
CA ILE A 42 -13.05 -0.50 10.79
C ILE A 42 -13.68 0.39 11.86
N ASP A 43 -12.89 0.80 12.86
CA ASP A 43 -13.38 1.56 14.02
C ASP A 43 -13.24 3.08 13.82
N ILE A 44 -12.40 3.51 12.88
CA ILE A 44 -12.09 4.92 12.65
C ILE A 44 -11.76 5.18 11.18
N SER A 45 -12.28 6.28 10.65
CA SER A 45 -12.06 6.74 9.27
C SER A 45 -10.84 7.65 9.15
N PRO A 46 -10.33 7.90 7.91
CA PRO A 46 -9.25 8.86 7.68
C PRO A 46 -9.56 10.28 8.17
N ASP A 47 -10.81 10.73 8.02
CA ASP A 47 -11.22 12.08 8.43
C ASP A 47 -11.21 12.20 9.96
N GLU A 48 -11.80 11.24 10.67
CA GLU A 48 -11.81 11.21 12.15
C GLU A 48 -10.39 11.17 12.71
N VAL A 49 -9.46 10.38 12.13
CA VAL A 49 -8.07 10.37 12.57
C VAL A 49 -7.39 11.71 12.29
N SER A 50 -7.65 12.33 11.13
CA SER A 50 -7.10 13.63 10.79
C SER A 50 -7.53 14.71 11.78
N GLU A 51 -8.82 14.76 12.12
CA GLU A 51 -9.38 15.70 13.10
C GLU A 51 -8.82 15.45 14.50
N LYS A 52 -8.80 14.18 14.93
CA LYS A 52 -8.29 13.78 16.25
C LYS A 52 -6.81 14.11 16.39
N MET A 53 -6.00 13.92 15.35
CA MET A 53 -4.58 14.31 15.34
C MET A 53 -4.36 15.82 15.46
N GLN A 54 -5.28 16.65 14.98
CA GLN A 54 -5.22 18.11 15.16
C GLN A 54 -5.51 18.52 16.60
N LEU A 55 -6.40 17.81 17.28
CA LEU A 55 -6.83 18.11 18.65
C LEU A 55 -5.89 17.52 19.71
N GLU A 56 -5.47 16.27 19.53
CA GLU A 56 -4.76 15.48 20.55
C GLU A 56 -3.27 15.27 20.22
N GLY A 57 -2.84 15.66 19.03
CA GLY A 57 -1.48 15.39 18.53
C GLY A 57 -1.38 14.11 17.72
N GLN A 58 -0.16 13.80 17.30
CA GLN A 58 0.08 12.68 16.39
C GLN A 58 -0.22 11.33 17.04
N ALA A 59 -1.04 10.53 16.38
CA ALA A 59 -1.26 9.12 16.70
C ALA A 59 0.00 8.26 16.39
N LYS A 60 -0.01 7.03 16.91
CA LYS A 60 0.94 5.96 16.54
C LYS A 60 0.18 4.82 15.89
N THR A 61 0.89 3.99 15.16
CA THR A 61 0.32 2.75 14.62
C THR A 61 0.94 1.53 15.28
N SER A 62 0.18 0.45 15.36
CA SER A 62 0.70 -0.88 15.70
C SER A 62 0.11 -1.94 14.77
N ILE A 63 0.82 -3.06 14.68
CA ILE A 63 0.34 -4.25 13.98
C ILE A 63 -0.67 -5.00 14.87
N PRO A 64 -1.58 -5.82 14.28
CA PRO A 64 -2.43 -6.72 15.04
C PRO A 64 -1.58 -7.73 15.82
N SER A 65 -2.15 -8.22 16.92
CA SER A 65 -1.51 -9.31 17.67
C SER A 65 -1.49 -10.61 16.85
N ILE A 66 -0.60 -11.54 17.21
CA ILE A 66 -0.61 -12.90 16.64
C ILE A 66 -1.99 -13.54 16.81
N GLY A 67 -2.64 -13.34 17.96
CA GLY A 67 -4.00 -13.85 18.24
C GLY A 67 -5.05 -13.27 17.30
N ASP A 68 -4.98 -11.98 16.98
CA ASP A 68 -5.90 -11.35 16.02
C ASP A 68 -5.76 -11.95 14.63
N ILE A 69 -4.52 -12.15 14.15
CA ILE A 69 -4.27 -12.76 12.84
C ILE A 69 -4.73 -14.21 12.82
N LYS A 70 -4.46 -14.99 13.88
CA LYS A 70 -4.97 -16.38 14.01
C LYS A 70 -6.48 -16.45 13.96
N ASN A 71 -7.19 -15.52 14.59
CA ASN A 71 -8.66 -15.47 14.52
C ASN A 71 -9.14 -15.28 13.08
N ILE A 72 -8.44 -14.47 12.27
CA ILE A 72 -8.77 -14.29 10.85
C ILE A 72 -8.48 -15.59 10.08
N VAL A 73 -7.34 -16.24 10.33
CA VAL A 73 -6.99 -17.53 9.72
C VAL A 73 -8.02 -18.61 10.06
N GLU A 74 -8.49 -18.66 11.30
CA GLU A 74 -9.57 -19.58 11.71
C GLU A 74 -10.88 -19.30 10.97
N GLN A 75 -11.22 -18.03 10.72
CA GLN A 75 -12.37 -17.69 9.89
C GLN A 75 -12.18 -18.16 8.45
N ILE A 76 -11.01 -17.95 7.86
CA ILE A 76 -10.68 -18.43 6.51
C ILE A 76 -10.83 -19.95 6.41
N LYS A 77 -10.38 -20.70 7.43
CA LYS A 77 -10.56 -22.17 7.50
C LYS A 77 -12.03 -22.57 7.55
N LYS A 78 -12.84 -21.88 8.39
CA LYS A 78 -14.29 -22.11 8.51
C LYS A 78 -15.02 -21.86 7.20
N ASP A 79 -14.57 -20.87 6.41
CA ASP A 79 -15.12 -20.56 5.10
C ASP A 79 -14.69 -21.58 4.01
N GLY A 80 -13.88 -22.59 4.39
CA GLY A 80 -13.56 -23.75 3.57
C GLY A 80 -12.28 -23.60 2.72
N TYR A 81 -11.46 -22.57 2.96
CA TYR A 81 -10.17 -22.43 2.28
C TYR A 81 -9.11 -23.34 2.91
N LYS A 82 -8.16 -23.78 2.08
CA LYS A 82 -7.02 -24.63 2.48
C LYS A 82 -5.67 -23.97 2.23
N ASN A 83 -5.66 -22.88 1.45
CA ASN A 83 -4.46 -22.13 1.13
C ASN A 83 -4.70 -20.65 1.36
N ILE A 84 -3.69 -19.94 1.85
CA ILE A 84 -3.68 -18.48 2.05
C ILE A 84 -2.45 -17.89 1.37
N ILE A 85 -2.67 -16.89 0.51
CA ILE A 85 -1.63 -15.93 0.14
C ILE A 85 -1.82 -14.68 1.00
N ALA A 86 -0.89 -14.44 1.92
CA ALA A 86 -0.86 -13.24 2.72
C ALA A 86 0.04 -12.19 2.05
N ILE A 87 -0.50 -11.02 1.75
CA ILE A 87 0.18 -9.95 1.04
C ILE A 87 0.31 -8.77 2.00
N THR A 88 1.54 -8.32 2.27
CA THR A 88 1.82 -7.28 3.26
C THR A 88 2.49 -6.07 2.66
N LEU A 89 2.30 -4.91 3.32
CA LEU A 89 3.18 -3.77 3.05
C LEU A 89 4.64 -4.15 3.32
N SER A 90 5.57 -3.30 2.83
CA SER A 90 7.01 -3.53 3.00
C SER A 90 7.41 -3.90 4.41
N SER A 91 8.18 -4.99 4.54
CA SER A 91 8.80 -5.43 5.80
C SER A 91 9.77 -4.40 6.40
N SER A 92 10.30 -3.50 5.57
CA SER A 92 11.16 -2.39 6.01
C SER A 92 10.37 -1.22 6.64
N LEU A 93 9.04 -1.18 6.48
CA LEU A 93 8.17 -0.13 7.02
C LEU A 93 7.32 -0.63 8.19
N SER A 94 7.11 -1.96 8.29
CA SER A 94 6.22 -2.56 9.31
C SER A 94 6.68 -3.96 9.71
N GLY A 95 6.39 -4.37 10.95
CA GLY A 95 6.57 -5.74 11.42
C GLY A 95 5.52 -6.74 10.89
N MET A 96 4.55 -6.30 10.07
CA MET A 96 3.42 -7.12 9.63
C MET A 96 3.85 -8.39 8.91
N TYR A 97 4.82 -8.29 7.99
CA TYR A 97 5.40 -9.43 7.29
C TYR A 97 5.93 -10.50 8.26
N ASN A 98 6.73 -10.08 9.25
CA ASN A 98 7.30 -11.00 10.22
C ASN A 98 6.22 -11.65 11.08
N THR A 99 5.22 -10.90 11.51
CA THR A 99 4.12 -11.43 12.33
C THR A 99 3.27 -12.42 11.56
N MET A 100 2.99 -12.17 10.28
CA MET A 100 2.27 -13.13 9.42
C MET A 100 3.09 -14.40 9.18
N ASN A 101 4.43 -14.31 9.04
CA ASN A 101 5.27 -15.50 8.92
C ASN A 101 5.25 -16.35 10.21
N ILE A 102 5.27 -15.74 11.40
CA ILE A 102 5.13 -16.48 12.66
C ILE A 102 3.81 -17.27 12.68
N VAL A 103 2.70 -16.62 12.26
CA VAL A 103 1.41 -17.31 12.17
C VAL A 103 1.46 -18.44 11.14
N ALA A 104 2.04 -18.21 9.96
CA ALA A 104 2.16 -19.22 8.91
C ALA A 104 2.96 -20.45 9.38
N ASP A 105 4.04 -20.24 10.14
CA ASP A 105 4.88 -21.33 10.68
C ASP A 105 4.17 -22.15 11.78
N GLU A 106 3.30 -21.51 12.56
CA GLU A 106 2.56 -22.15 13.63
C GLU A 106 1.30 -22.91 13.15
N GLU A 107 0.71 -22.47 12.03
CA GLU A 107 -0.50 -23.09 11.46
C GLU A 107 -0.14 -24.35 10.67
N LYS A 108 -0.73 -25.52 11.08
CA LYS A 108 -0.47 -26.82 10.44
C LYS A 108 -1.59 -27.33 9.55
N ASP A 109 -2.79 -26.78 9.72
CA ASP A 109 -4.02 -27.26 9.04
C ASP A 109 -4.33 -26.47 7.77
N ILE A 110 -3.57 -25.41 7.49
CA ILE A 110 -3.73 -24.56 6.31
C ILE A 110 -2.34 -24.21 5.75
N ASN A 111 -2.23 -24.20 4.42
CA ASN A 111 -1.00 -23.81 3.75
C ASN A 111 -1.00 -22.29 3.56
N MET A 112 -0.09 -21.58 4.20
CA MET A 112 -0.01 -20.12 4.15
C MET A 112 1.37 -19.66 3.66
N LYS A 113 1.38 -18.82 2.62
CA LYS A 113 2.59 -18.13 2.15
C LYS A 113 2.43 -16.64 2.36
N VAL A 114 3.51 -15.99 2.80
CA VAL A 114 3.54 -14.54 3.07
C VAL A 114 4.39 -13.86 2.03
N PHE A 115 3.83 -12.87 1.35
CA PHE A 115 4.49 -12.09 0.31
C PHE A 115 4.75 -10.66 0.78
N ASP A 116 6.03 -10.26 0.78
CA ASP A 116 6.47 -8.88 1.06
C ASP A 116 6.45 -8.07 -0.24
N THR A 117 5.55 -7.12 -0.35
CA THR A 117 5.42 -6.29 -1.56
C THR A 117 6.58 -5.32 -1.77
N LYS A 118 7.44 -5.10 -0.79
CA LYS A 118 8.48 -4.05 -0.80
C LYS A 118 7.93 -2.65 -1.11
N ASN A 119 6.64 -2.47 -0.88
CA ASN A 119 5.91 -1.26 -1.24
C ASN A 119 4.86 -0.91 -0.18
N ILE A 120 4.09 0.15 -0.42
CA ILE A 120 3.05 0.63 0.49
C ILE A 120 1.86 1.19 -0.30
N SER A 121 0.73 1.39 0.38
CA SER A 121 -0.49 1.94 -0.20
C SER A 121 -0.94 1.12 -1.43
N LEU A 122 -1.60 1.73 -2.39
CA LEU A 122 -2.10 1.02 -3.57
C LEU A 122 -1.00 0.34 -4.40
N SER A 123 0.25 0.80 -4.36
CA SER A 123 1.34 0.09 -5.03
C SER A 123 1.58 -1.30 -4.42
N ALA A 124 1.37 -1.46 -3.11
CA ALA A 124 1.31 -2.76 -2.46
C ALA A 124 -0.04 -3.46 -2.70
N GLY A 125 -1.14 -2.70 -2.68
CA GLY A 125 -2.50 -3.20 -2.91
C GLY A 125 -2.72 -3.80 -4.30
N PHE A 126 -2.00 -3.32 -5.32
CA PHE A 126 -2.07 -3.87 -6.66
C PHE A 126 -1.67 -5.36 -6.74
N PHE A 127 -0.81 -5.83 -5.84
CA PHE A 127 -0.53 -7.27 -5.76
C PHE A 127 -1.73 -8.07 -5.26
N GLY A 128 -2.57 -7.49 -4.39
CA GLY A 128 -3.85 -8.08 -4.00
C GLY A 128 -4.81 -8.18 -5.17
N LEU A 129 -4.97 -7.10 -5.96
CA LEU A 129 -5.79 -7.09 -7.17
C LEU A 129 -5.25 -8.05 -8.23
N TYR A 130 -3.95 -8.09 -8.41
CA TYR A 130 -3.32 -9.02 -9.37
C TYR A 130 -3.49 -10.47 -8.96
N ALA A 131 -3.39 -10.79 -7.67
CA ALA A 131 -3.68 -12.13 -7.17
C ALA A 131 -5.14 -12.53 -7.41
N GLN A 132 -6.10 -11.62 -7.22
CA GLN A 132 -7.51 -11.84 -7.55
C GLN A 132 -7.68 -12.15 -9.05
N ASP A 133 -7.13 -11.29 -9.92
CA ASP A 133 -7.18 -11.48 -11.39
C ASP A 133 -6.58 -12.84 -11.82
N LEU A 134 -5.45 -13.25 -11.22
CA LEU A 134 -4.81 -14.53 -11.52
C LEU A 134 -5.66 -15.72 -11.09
N ILE A 135 -6.27 -15.67 -9.91
CA ILE A 135 -7.15 -16.74 -9.39
C ILE A 135 -8.42 -16.84 -10.25
N GLU A 136 -8.98 -15.71 -10.67
CA GLU A 136 -10.17 -15.68 -11.52
C GLU A 136 -9.90 -16.25 -12.90
N LYS A 137 -8.79 -15.87 -13.54
CA LYS A 137 -8.38 -16.35 -14.87
C LYS A 137 -7.93 -17.80 -14.86
N ASN A 138 -7.34 -18.28 -13.79
CA ASN A 138 -6.91 -19.64 -13.61
C ASN A 138 -7.42 -20.25 -12.28
N PRO A 139 -8.66 -20.78 -12.24
CA PRO A 139 -9.21 -21.39 -11.02
C PRO A 139 -8.42 -22.60 -10.50
N ASN A 140 -7.48 -23.12 -11.28
CA ASN A 140 -6.60 -24.24 -10.91
C ASN A 140 -5.21 -23.82 -10.46
N ILE A 141 -4.93 -22.53 -10.41
CA ILE A 141 -3.64 -22.01 -9.94
C ILE A 141 -3.31 -22.56 -8.55
N THR A 142 -2.09 -23.00 -8.36
CA THR A 142 -1.59 -23.43 -7.04
C THR A 142 -1.07 -22.24 -6.24
N LEU A 143 -0.95 -22.40 -4.92
CA LEU A 143 -0.38 -21.36 -4.08
C LEU A 143 1.08 -21.05 -4.45
N ASP A 144 1.84 -22.06 -4.87
CA ASP A 144 3.24 -21.90 -5.28
C ASP A 144 3.36 -21.10 -6.58
N GLU A 145 2.53 -21.41 -7.58
CA GLU A 145 2.47 -20.64 -8.82
C GLU A 145 2.05 -19.20 -8.57
N LEU A 146 1.00 -18.98 -7.77
CA LEU A 146 0.55 -17.64 -7.43
C LEU A 146 1.65 -16.83 -6.74
N TYR A 147 2.33 -17.42 -5.75
CA TYR A 147 3.45 -16.79 -5.06
C TYR A 147 4.60 -16.45 -6.03
N SER A 148 4.92 -17.34 -6.97
CA SER A 148 5.95 -17.11 -7.99
C SER A 148 5.57 -15.92 -8.88
N TYR A 149 4.33 -15.87 -9.39
CA TYR A 149 3.85 -14.71 -10.17
C TYR A 149 3.98 -13.39 -9.43
N LEU A 150 3.64 -13.34 -8.14
CA LEU A 150 3.81 -12.12 -7.35
C LEU A 150 5.30 -11.77 -7.18
N SER A 151 6.14 -12.75 -6.89
CA SER A 151 7.57 -12.57 -6.67
C SER A 151 8.31 -12.09 -7.92
N ASP A 152 7.98 -12.64 -9.08
CA ASP A 152 8.57 -12.25 -10.36
C ASP A 152 8.22 -10.81 -10.75
N ASN A 153 7.12 -10.28 -10.20
CA ASN A 153 6.64 -8.92 -10.46
C ASN A 153 6.88 -7.93 -9.31
N VAL A 154 7.61 -8.29 -8.25
CA VAL A 154 7.84 -7.40 -7.09
C VAL A 154 8.47 -6.06 -7.49
N ASN A 155 9.36 -6.06 -8.47
CA ASN A 155 10.03 -4.85 -8.97
C ASN A 155 9.19 -4.07 -10.00
N ASN A 156 8.04 -4.60 -10.42
CA ASN A 156 7.15 -3.97 -11.38
C ASN A 156 6.09 -3.07 -10.70
N SER A 157 6.21 -2.82 -9.41
CA SER A 157 5.39 -1.87 -8.66
C SER A 157 6.23 -0.72 -8.12
N LYS A 158 5.71 0.51 -8.22
CA LYS A 158 6.32 1.72 -7.65
C LYS A 158 5.28 2.65 -7.06
N VAL A 159 5.66 3.28 -5.96
CA VAL A 159 4.93 4.40 -5.36
C VAL A 159 5.77 5.66 -5.48
N PHE A 160 5.13 6.80 -5.77
CA PHE A 160 5.74 8.13 -5.65
C PHE A 160 4.86 8.98 -4.77
N ILE A 161 5.45 9.63 -3.77
CA ILE A 161 4.75 10.38 -2.71
C ILE A 161 5.38 11.74 -2.57
N TYR A 162 4.54 12.78 -2.55
CA TYR A 162 4.91 14.13 -2.15
C TYR A 162 4.10 14.54 -0.92
N THR A 163 4.74 15.21 0.01
CA THR A 163 4.09 15.80 1.20
C THR A 163 4.72 17.15 1.52
N ASP A 164 3.90 18.10 2.04
CA ASP A 164 4.36 19.44 2.46
C ASP A 164 5.18 19.40 3.74
N THR A 165 5.22 18.28 4.46
CA THR A 165 5.94 18.14 5.71
C THR A 165 6.45 16.72 5.93
N LEU A 166 7.66 16.60 6.43
CA LEU A 166 8.24 15.32 6.83
C LEU A 166 8.06 15.02 8.33
N LYS A 167 7.39 15.93 9.06
CA LYS A 167 7.19 15.82 10.51
C LYS A 167 6.64 14.45 10.91
N TYR A 168 5.62 13.98 10.22
CA TYR A 168 4.94 12.73 10.53
C TYR A 168 5.80 11.49 10.24
N LEU A 169 6.56 11.50 9.13
CA LEU A 169 7.52 10.44 8.81
C LEU A 169 8.66 10.36 9.82
N ILE A 170 9.18 11.51 10.25
CA ILE A 170 10.26 11.61 11.23
C ILE A 170 9.78 11.11 12.60
N SER A 171 8.70 11.66 13.12
CA SER A 171 8.19 11.30 14.44
C SER A 171 7.64 9.87 14.49
N GLY A 172 7.15 9.35 13.36
CA GLY A 172 6.74 7.96 13.22
C GLY A 172 7.90 6.97 13.03
N GLY A 173 9.13 7.45 12.82
CA GLY A 173 10.31 6.60 12.57
C GLY A 173 10.34 5.92 11.20
N ARG A 174 9.51 6.33 10.25
CA ARG A 174 9.42 5.77 8.88
C ARG A 174 10.06 6.67 7.83
N ILE A 175 10.89 7.62 8.23
CA ILE A 175 11.60 8.53 7.31
C ILE A 175 12.62 7.81 6.41
N GLY A 176 13.16 6.67 6.81
CA GLY A 176 14.09 5.87 6.01
C GLY A 176 15.33 6.64 5.55
N LYS A 177 15.79 6.34 4.31
CA LYS A 177 16.95 6.98 3.69
C LYS A 177 16.70 8.46 3.29
N VAL A 178 15.43 8.90 3.34
CA VAL A 178 15.04 10.31 3.05
C VAL A 178 15.75 11.27 3.99
N MET A 179 15.96 10.88 5.26
CA MET A 179 16.67 11.70 6.25
C MET A 179 18.03 12.19 5.74
N GLY A 180 18.83 11.33 5.11
CA GLY A 180 20.15 11.67 4.58
C GLY A 180 20.11 12.62 3.37
N SER A 181 18.96 12.79 2.74
CA SER A 181 18.80 13.67 1.59
C SER A 181 18.34 15.09 1.97
N LEU A 182 17.98 15.31 3.23
CA LEU A 182 17.54 16.61 3.74
C LEU A 182 18.76 17.54 3.84
N GLY A 183 18.87 18.45 2.89
CA GLY A 183 19.85 19.53 2.94
C GLY A 183 19.31 20.77 3.65
N THR A 184 20.17 21.78 3.81
CA THR A 184 19.83 23.06 4.47
C THR A 184 18.97 24.01 3.59
N LEU A 185 18.56 23.60 2.40
CA LEU A 185 17.78 24.41 1.48
C LEU A 185 16.33 24.55 1.93
N LEU A 186 15.97 25.71 2.42
CA LEU A 186 14.60 26.12 2.77
C LEU A 186 13.65 25.95 1.55
N LYS A 187 12.48 25.34 1.78
CA LYS A 187 11.37 25.20 0.82
C LYS A 187 11.58 24.18 -0.33
N ILE A 188 12.44 23.18 -0.16
CA ILE A 188 12.55 22.07 -1.11
C ILE A 188 12.10 20.79 -0.39
N MET A 189 11.11 20.11 -0.97
CA MET A 189 10.57 18.85 -0.44
C MET A 189 10.93 17.67 -1.34
N PRO A 190 11.22 16.50 -0.78
CA PRO A 190 11.50 15.30 -1.57
C PRO A 190 10.24 14.71 -2.18
N ILE A 191 10.39 14.13 -3.37
CA ILE A 191 9.51 13.05 -3.83
C ILE A 191 10.11 11.76 -3.32
N ILE A 192 9.29 10.99 -2.63
CA ILE A 192 9.66 9.77 -1.92
C ILE A 192 9.16 8.55 -2.70
N SER A 193 9.95 7.49 -2.73
CA SER A 193 9.56 6.19 -3.25
C SER A 193 10.14 5.08 -2.37
N CYS A 194 9.68 3.83 -2.53
CA CYS A 194 10.36 2.67 -1.99
C CYS A 194 11.49 2.23 -2.91
N ASP A 195 12.67 1.92 -2.36
CA ASP A 195 13.76 1.28 -3.10
C ASP A 195 13.55 -0.26 -3.21
N SER A 196 14.54 -0.99 -3.72
CA SER A 196 14.47 -2.46 -3.87
C SER A 196 14.31 -3.21 -2.55
N ASP A 197 14.72 -2.59 -1.44
CA ASP A 197 14.61 -3.18 -0.09
C ASP A 197 13.29 -2.79 0.58
N GLY A 198 12.45 -1.98 -0.10
CA GLY A 198 11.19 -1.47 0.44
C GLY A 198 11.37 -0.31 1.44
N VAL A 199 12.57 0.30 1.48
CA VAL A 199 12.87 1.45 2.34
C VAL A 199 12.56 2.75 1.62
N TYR A 200 11.98 3.73 2.31
CA TYR A 200 11.76 5.05 1.73
C TYR A 200 13.08 5.74 1.38
N ASN A 201 13.16 6.22 0.16
CA ASN A 201 14.27 7.01 -0.35
C ASN A 201 13.78 8.24 -1.15
N THR A 202 14.65 9.22 -1.37
CA THR A 202 14.38 10.40 -2.19
C THR A 202 14.70 10.11 -3.64
N VAL A 203 13.73 10.29 -4.53
CA VAL A 203 13.91 10.12 -5.98
C VAL A 203 13.96 11.44 -6.74
N ALA A 204 13.42 12.51 -6.16
CA ALA A 204 13.52 13.88 -6.67
C ALA A 204 13.38 14.90 -5.53
N LYS A 205 13.66 16.17 -5.84
CA LYS A 205 13.45 17.30 -4.94
C LYS A 205 12.72 18.41 -5.69
N VAL A 206 11.60 18.85 -5.15
CA VAL A 206 10.70 19.84 -5.78
C VAL A 206 10.33 20.96 -4.82
N ARG A 207 9.83 22.07 -5.35
CA ARG A 207 9.50 23.25 -4.55
C ARG A 207 8.02 23.35 -4.15
N ASN A 208 7.14 22.71 -4.87
CA ASN A 208 5.69 22.74 -4.63
C ASN A 208 4.98 21.56 -5.27
N ILE A 209 3.70 21.42 -4.98
CA ILE A 209 2.86 20.32 -5.45
C ILE A 209 2.72 20.30 -6.98
N ASP A 210 2.65 21.46 -7.67
CA ASP A 210 2.57 21.49 -9.13
C ASP A 210 3.79 20.87 -9.79
N LYS A 211 4.99 21.16 -9.28
CA LYS A 211 6.22 20.51 -9.74
C LYS A 211 6.27 19.04 -9.36
N ALA A 212 5.68 18.67 -8.21
CA ALA A 212 5.61 17.29 -7.78
C ALA A 212 4.76 16.43 -8.72
N ILE A 213 3.55 16.86 -9.07
CA ILE A 213 2.67 16.08 -9.95
C ILE A 213 3.24 15.94 -11.36
N ILE A 214 3.95 16.95 -11.87
CA ILE A 214 4.64 16.87 -13.18
C ILE A 214 5.78 15.84 -13.12
N ASP A 215 6.65 15.90 -12.09
CA ASP A 215 7.77 14.96 -11.93
C ASP A 215 7.26 13.52 -11.72
N MET A 216 6.26 13.34 -10.86
CA MET A 216 5.66 12.03 -10.61
C MET A 216 5.00 11.44 -11.85
N SER A 217 4.30 12.24 -12.68
CA SER A 217 3.73 11.79 -13.95
C SER A 217 4.80 11.30 -14.92
N SER A 218 5.89 12.06 -15.06
CA SER A 218 7.03 11.67 -15.90
C SER A 218 7.67 10.37 -15.44
N ARG A 219 7.82 10.16 -14.12
CA ARG A 219 8.36 8.93 -13.55
C ARG A 219 7.46 7.72 -13.76
N VAL A 220 6.15 7.91 -13.62
CA VAL A 220 5.18 6.84 -13.91
C VAL A 220 5.28 6.44 -15.38
N LYS A 221 5.30 7.39 -16.31
CA LYS A 221 5.49 7.12 -17.73
C LYS A 221 6.79 6.37 -18.01
N GLU A 222 7.91 6.87 -17.50
CA GLU A 222 9.20 6.22 -17.66
C GLU A 222 9.18 4.79 -17.13
N PHE A 223 8.54 4.56 -15.98
CA PHE A 223 8.41 3.25 -15.37
C PHE A 223 7.57 2.29 -16.24
N VAL A 224 6.42 2.75 -16.76
CA VAL A 224 5.57 1.97 -17.66
C VAL A 224 6.32 1.61 -18.94
N VAL A 225 7.00 2.55 -19.56
CA VAL A 225 7.79 2.31 -20.79
C VAL A 225 8.93 1.32 -20.54
N LYS A 226 9.67 1.48 -19.44
CA LYS A 226 10.79 0.58 -19.09
C LYS A 226 10.34 -0.83 -18.70
N SER A 227 9.15 -0.98 -18.15
CA SER A 227 8.63 -2.30 -17.76
C SER A 227 8.42 -3.22 -18.95
N ALA A 228 8.19 -2.66 -20.15
CA ALA A 228 7.83 -3.38 -21.37
C ALA A 228 6.65 -4.36 -21.20
N LYS A 229 5.75 -4.07 -20.23
CA LYS A 229 4.54 -4.85 -19.94
C LYS A 229 3.34 -4.28 -20.68
N GLU A 230 2.39 -5.16 -21.03
CA GLU A 230 1.20 -4.77 -21.79
C GLU A 230 0.14 -4.08 -20.92
N ASN A 231 0.04 -4.48 -19.66
CA ASN A 231 -0.99 -4.00 -18.74
C ASN A 231 -0.39 -3.24 -17.56
N SER A 232 -1.15 -2.28 -17.06
CA SER A 232 -0.79 -1.59 -15.83
C SER A 232 -2.00 -1.15 -15.01
N TYR A 233 -1.85 -1.17 -13.68
CA TYR A 233 -2.73 -0.48 -12.74
C TYR A 233 -2.07 0.83 -12.33
N ILE A 234 -2.86 1.91 -12.31
CA ILE A 234 -2.42 3.21 -11.81
C ILE A 234 -3.50 3.75 -10.86
N ALA A 235 -3.06 4.31 -9.74
CA ALA A 235 -3.96 5.02 -8.83
C ALA A 235 -3.29 6.27 -8.29
N ILE A 236 -4.07 7.35 -8.19
CA ILE A 236 -3.70 8.55 -7.46
C ILE A 236 -4.45 8.54 -6.14
N VAL A 237 -3.76 8.89 -5.07
CA VAL A 237 -4.32 9.05 -3.74
C VAL A 237 -4.15 10.50 -3.32
N TYR A 238 -5.23 11.25 -3.28
CA TYR A 238 -5.26 12.64 -2.84
C TYR A 238 -6.68 13.11 -2.58
N LYS A 239 -6.92 13.80 -1.45
CA LYS A 239 -8.26 14.25 -1.05
C LYS A 239 -8.37 15.77 -0.86
N LYS A 240 -7.25 16.47 -0.73
CA LYS A 240 -7.23 17.86 -0.26
C LYS A 240 -7.72 18.87 -1.28
N ASP A 241 -7.49 18.62 -2.58
CA ASP A 241 -7.77 19.59 -3.65
C ASP A 241 -8.12 18.87 -4.96
N ASN A 242 -9.36 19.02 -5.41
CA ASN A 242 -9.86 18.37 -6.62
C ASN A 242 -9.20 18.90 -7.90
N ASP A 243 -8.81 20.18 -7.95
CA ASP A 243 -8.19 20.76 -9.14
C ASP A 243 -6.79 20.16 -9.36
N ILE A 244 -6.03 19.99 -8.28
CA ILE A 244 -4.74 19.29 -8.32
C ILE A 244 -4.93 17.82 -8.72
N LEU A 245 -5.93 17.15 -8.18
CA LEU A 245 -6.24 15.76 -8.53
C LEU A 245 -6.57 15.61 -10.01
N ASN A 246 -7.47 16.47 -10.53
CA ASN A 246 -7.86 16.46 -11.94
C ASN A 246 -6.66 16.73 -12.85
N LYS A 247 -5.87 17.76 -12.55
CA LYS A 247 -4.63 18.07 -13.28
C LYS A 247 -3.66 16.90 -13.31
N PHE A 248 -3.48 16.20 -12.20
CA PHE A 248 -2.60 15.02 -12.13
C PHE A 248 -3.14 13.86 -12.98
N GLN A 249 -4.45 13.61 -12.93
CA GLN A 249 -5.11 12.60 -13.77
C GLN A 249 -4.95 12.89 -15.27
N GLU A 250 -5.11 14.16 -15.68
CA GLU A 250 -4.91 14.57 -17.07
C GLU A 250 -3.47 14.38 -17.53
N LEU A 251 -2.49 14.75 -16.72
CA LEU A 251 -1.08 14.52 -17.02
C LEU A 251 -0.81 13.04 -17.25
N LEU A 252 -1.29 12.16 -16.38
CA LEU A 252 -1.10 10.72 -16.53
C LEU A 252 -1.78 10.15 -17.78
N LYS A 253 -3.02 10.54 -18.06
CA LYS A 253 -3.78 10.08 -19.25
C LYS A 253 -3.11 10.50 -20.55
N ASN A 254 -2.58 11.71 -20.62
CA ASN A 254 -1.93 12.25 -21.83
C ASN A 254 -0.55 11.60 -22.10
N GLU A 255 0.08 11.08 -21.04
CA GLU A 255 1.44 10.59 -21.12
C GLU A 255 1.56 9.08 -21.32
N ILE A 256 0.50 8.31 -21.05
CA ILE A 256 0.55 6.85 -21.03
C ILE A 256 -0.39 6.27 -22.09
N SER A 257 0.16 5.55 -23.06
CA SER A 257 -0.56 4.95 -24.19
C SER A 257 -0.85 3.45 -24.06
N SER A 258 -0.43 2.79 -22.99
CA SER A 258 -0.65 1.36 -22.73
C SER A 258 -2.05 1.08 -22.20
N ALA A 259 -2.45 -0.21 -22.15
CA ALA A 259 -3.69 -0.63 -21.51
C ALA A 259 -3.60 -0.37 -20.00
N VAL A 260 -4.13 0.79 -19.58
CA VAL A 260 -4.10 1.26 -18.19
C VAL A 260 -5.46 1.10 -17.54
N LYS A 261 -5.51 0.39 -16.42
CA LYS A 261 -6.67 0.38 -15.53
C LYS A 261 -6.43 1.38 -14.38
N PHE A 262 -7.15 2.49 -14.41
CA PHE A 262 -7.13 3.44 -13.29
C PHE A 262 -7.99 2.90 -12.15
N ILE A 263 -7.39 2.78 -10.96
CA ILE A 263 -8.06 2.41 -9.73
C ILE A 263 -8.42 3.69 -8.99
N LYS A 264 -9.71 3.87 -8.71
CA LYS A 264 -10.17 5.03 -7.95
C LYS A 264 -9.81 4.84 -6.47
N CYS A 265 -9.11 5.80 -5.90
CA CYS A 265 -8.83 5.85 -4.46
C CYS A 265 -8.89 7.30 -3.98
N GLU A 266 -9.77 7.57 -3.02
CA GLU A 266 -10.04 8.94 -2.58
C GLU A 266 -9.08 9.40 -1.47
N SER A 267 -8.60 8.50 -0.62
CA SER A 267 -7.68 8.86 0.46
C SER A 267 -6.80 7.68 0.86
N VAL A 268 -5.69 7.97 1.53
CA VAL A 268 -4.91 6.96 2.24
C VAL A 268 -5.69 6.44 3.45
N THR A 269 -5.43 5.20 3.85
CA THR A 269 -5.97 4.67 5.11
C THR A 269 -5.41 5.43 6.32
N PRO A 270 -6.10 5.45 7.46
CA PRO A 270 -5.60 6.06 8.69
C PRO A 270 -4.18 5.66 9.04
N ALA A 271 -3.85 4.37 8.92
CA ALA A 271 -2.51 3.86 9.24
C ALA A 271 -1.40 4.52 8.41
N ILE A 272 -1.66 4.83 7.14
CA ILE A 272 -0.73 5.58 6.28
C ILE A 272 -0.75 7.06 6.65
N GLY A 273 -1.94 7.65 6.81
CA GLY A 273 -2.12 9.07 7.13
C GLY A 273 -1.42 9.51 8.40
N VAL A 274 -1.37 8.66 9.43
CA VAL A 274 -0.61 8.90 10.67
C VAL A 274 0.87 9.17 10.40
N HIS A 275 1.46 8.52 9.40
CA HIS A 275 2.89 8.65 9.07
C HIS A 275 3.17 9.62 7.91
N SER A 276 2.28 9.73 6.93
CA SER A 276 2.48 10.63 5.77
C SER A 276 1.92 12.04 5.98
N GLY A 277 0.99 12.18 6.90
CA GLY A 277 0.05 13.31 6.96
C GLY A 277 -1.06 13.17 5.91
N PHE A 278 -2.25 13.65 6.22
CA PHE A 278 -3.43 13.57 5.35
C PHE A 278 -3.43 14.58 4.19
N GLY A 279 -2.39 15.41 4.08
CA GLY A 279 -2.15 16.31 2.95
C GLY A 279 -1.19 15.75 1.90
N ALA A 280 -0.67 14.54 2.10
CA ALA A 280 0.20 13.90 1.13
C ALA A 280 -0.55 13.54 -0.15
N ILE A 281 0.11 13.69 -1.31
CA ILE A 281 -0.36 13.20 -2.60
C ILE A 281 0.56 12.08 -3.06
N GLY A 282 -0.01 10.99 -3.55
CA GLY A 282 0.74 9.85 -4.04
C GLY A 282 0.18 9.29 -5.33
N VAL A 283 1.04 8.63 -6.09
CA VAL A 283 0.67 7.80 -7.23
C VAL A 283 1.33 6.45 -7.12
N GLY A 284 0.54 5.41 -7.29
CA GLY A 284 0.99 4.05 -7.41
C GLY A 284 0.90 3.58 -8.86
N VAL A 285 1.86 2.77 -9.30
CA VAL A 285 1.87 2.11 -10.60
C VAL A 285 2.33 0.66 -10.43
N PHE A 286 1.69 -0.25 -11.15
CA PHE A 286 2.08 -1.66 -11.25
C PHE A 286 1.91 -2.13 -12.69
N CYS A 287 2.95 -2.77 -13.23
CA CYS A 287 3.00 -3.24 -14.61
C CYS A 287 3.10 -4.77 -14.65
N PHE A 288 2.26 -5.47 -15.46
CA PHE A 288 2.17 -6.94 -15.49
C PHE A 288 1.78 -7.51 -16.87
#